data_b7bd02c6778faff921806dff009b33aa
#
_entry.id   b7bd02c6778faff921806dff009b33aa
#
_cell.length_a   1.000
_cell.length_b   1.000
_cell.length_c   1.000
_cell.angle_alpha   90.00
_cell.angle_beta   90.00
_cell.angle_gamma   90.00
#
_symmetry.space_group_name_H-M   'P 1'
#
loop_
_entity.id
_entity.type
_entity.pdbx_description
1 polymer ?
#
loop_
_entity_poly.entity_id
_entity_poly.type
_entity_poly.pdbx_seq_one_letter_code
_entity_poly.pdbx_strand_id
1 'polypeptide(L)'
;MRTSGEIHEAQRPEATRPERRNARLCRCGLHRRVSLALLVFFFGLFGASRVRADFSTNGEVAGLNAQFMNVNGVRTRYYEAGTGEPMVLVHGGDLSGHSSANIWSKDIPLFAKQFHVFAPDALAAGMTDNPADDNDLNIQGQVDHMYDFIRALKVGMVHLVGESRGGACVFFLALQHPEVVRDIVIVDSDTAAPASSAAAEASDKCPKDPESEAWKCGLLAASSLPDQAFDDEYFLEGKYMSLLPKSEETAAKLKAGAGGELATANGFNRWKAEWFARIAKEGVLQVPVLIYWGKDDPVSPPANGQALYDALAKSNPRVRIITLDKAGHFPFREFPEKFVDDVTSFIQQAKSQTDADNPQVSSNPSN
;
A
#
# COMPACT_ATOMS: atom_id res chain seq x y z
N MET A 1 -30.58 -45.57 36.70
CA MET A 1 -31.73 -45.78 35.84
C MET A 1 -31.30 -45.57 34.41
N ARG A 2 -31.38 -46.63 33.61
CA ARG A 2 -31.05 -46.64 32.16
C ARG A 2 -32.23 -46.13 31.39
N THR A 3 -32.01 -45.37 30.33
CA THR A 3 -32.86 -45.42 29.11
C THR A 3 -32.02 -45.11 27.89
N SER A 4 -31.96 -46.07 27.02
CA SER A 4 -31.49 -46.16 25.65
C SER A 4 -32.38 -45.35 24.72
N GLY A 5 -31.85 -44.78 23.67
CA GLY A 5 -32.56 -44.15 22.57
C GLY A 5 -31.79 -44.31 21.25
N GLU A 6 -32.44 -44.96 20.34
CA GLU A 6 -32.00 -45.64 19.11
C GLU A 6 -31.43 -44.70 18.01
N ILE A 7 -30.53 -45.34 17.25
CA ILE A 7 -29.90 -44.83 16.05
C ILE A 7 -30.83 -45.15 14.86
N HIS A 8 -31.27 -44.13 14.14
CA HIS A 8 -31.92 -44.31 12.84
C HIS A 8 -30.93 -44.07 11.69
N GLU A 9 -30.66 -45.16 11.01
CA GLU A 9 -29.92 -45.29 9.79
C GLU A 9 -30.80 -44.86 8.59
N ALA A 10 -30.45 -43.81 7.84
CA ALA A 10 -31.17 -43.40 6.63
C ALA A 10 -30.36 -43.77 5.39
N GLN A 11 -31.02 -44.60 4.56
CA GLN A 11 -30.58 -45.22 3.32
C GLN A 11 -30.31 -44.17 2.21
N ARG A 12 -29.24 -44.44 1.40
CA ARG A 12 -28.94 -43.72 0.16
C ARG A 12 -29.81 -44.28 -0.98
N PRO A 13 -30.26 -43.46 -1.94
CA PRO A 13 -30.72 -43.95 -3.22
C PRO A 13 -29.62 -44.11 -4.27
N GLU A 14 -29.73 -45.18 -5.04
CA GLU A 14 -28.94 -45.62 -6.15
C GLU A 14 -28.97 -44.69 -7.35
N ALA A 15 -27.82 -44.57 -8.04
CA ALA A 15 -27.67 -43.84 -9.28
C ALA A 15 -28.03 -44.73 -10.51
N THR A 16 -28.95 -44.30 -11.34
CA THR A 16 -29.25 -44.89 -12.63
C THR A 16 -28.50 -44.16 -13.75
N ARG A 17 -27.79 -44.98 -14.58
CA ARG A 17 -27.16 -44.56 -15.84
C ARG A 17 -28.19 -44.42 -16.96
N PRO A 18 -28.01 -43.50 -17.91
CA PRO A 18 -28.67 -43.63 -19.22
C PRO A 18 -27.73 -44.15 -20.29
N GLU A 19 -28.33 -45.00 -21.13
CA GLU A 19 -27.77 -45.74 -22.24
C GLU A 19 -27.31 -44.88 -23.42
N ARG A 20 -26.29 -45.43 -24.12
CA ARG A 20 -25.83 -44.95 -25.45
C ARG A 20 -26.79 -45.41 -26.53
N ARG A 21 -27.25 -44.53 -27.41
CA ARG A 21 -27.85 -44.87 -28.71
C ARG A 21 -26.96 -44.40 -29.85
N ASN A 22 -26.49 -45.38 -30.61
CA ASN A 22 -25.88 -45.26 -31.93
C ASN A 22 -26.93 -44.84 -32.96
N ALA A 23 -26.62 -43.93 -33.85
CA ALA A 23 -27.32 -43.76 -35.10
C ALA A 23 -26.34 -43.55 -36.25
N ARG A 24 -26.60 -44.33 -37.31
CA ARG A 24 -25.78 -44.64 -38.47
C ARG A 24 -25.76 -43.54 -39.52
N LEU A 25 -24.63 -43.55 -40.23
CA LEU A 25 -24.39 -42.87 -41.49
C LEU A 25 -25.47 -43.14 -42.57
N CYS A 26 -25.82 -42.13 -43.34
CA CYS A 26 -26.32 -42.30 -44.72
C CYS A 26 -25.58 -41.32 -45.64
N ARG A 27 -24.82 -41.91 -46.58
CA ARG A 27 -24.25 -41.22 -47.75
C ARG A 27 -25.35 -41.17 -48.83
N CYS A 28 -25.52 -40.04 -49.50
CA CYS A 28 -25.91 -39.99 -50.90
C CYS A 28 -25.39 -38.73 -51.55
N GLY A 29 -24.64 -38.87 -52.63
CA GLY A 29 -24.12 -37.79 -53.44
C GLY A 29 -25.10 -37.31 -54.49
N LEU A 30 -24.87 -36.16 -55.05
CA LEU A 30 -24.94 -35.95 -56.52
C LEU A 30 -24.38 -34.56 -56.88
N HIS A 31 -23.60 -34.58 -57.98
CA HIS A 31 -23.01 -33.41 -58.62
C HIS A 31 -24.06 -32.46 -59.22
N ARG A 32 -23.81 -31.14 -59.15
CA ARG A 32 -24.07 -30.22 -60.26
C ARG A 32 -23.19 -28.99 -60.18
N ARG A 33 -22.36 -28.81 -61.23
CA ARG A 33 -21.60 -27.58 -61.50
C ARG A 33 -22.58 -26.51 -61.99
N VAL A 34 -22.47 -25.31 -61.46
CA VAL A 34 -22.85 -24.08 -62.12
C VAL A 34 -21.83 -23.02 -61.71
N SER A 35 -21.10 -22.56 -62.77
CA SER A 35 -20.25 -21.38 -62.68
C SER A 35 -21.11 -20.13 -62.73
N LEU A 36 -20.92 -19.15 -61.86
CA LEU A 36 -21.22 -17.75 -62.15
C LEU A 36 -20.38 -16.80 -61.29
N ALA A 37 -19.60 -16.05 -62.02
CA ALA A 37 -19.11 -14.69 -61.84
C ALA A 37 -18.78 -14.14 -60.45
N LEU A 38 -17.50 -13.76 -60.32
CA LEU A 38 -16.94 -12.83 -59.33
C LEU A 38 -17.73 -11.51 -59.22
N LEU A 39 -18.06 -11.16 -58.01
CA LEU A 39 -18.18 -9.77 -57.55
C LEU A 39 -17.42 -9.66 -56.27
N VAL A 40 -16.19 -9.13 -56.38
CA VAL A 40 -15.31 -8.84 -55.25
C VAL A 40 -15.85 -7.57 -54.57
N PHE A 41 -16.57 -7.75 -53.45
CA PHE A 41 -16.77 -6.66 -52.52
C PHE A 41 -15.65 -6.72 -51.47
N PHE A 42 -14.68 -5.82 -51.67
CA PHE A 42 -13.71 -5.51 -50.61
C PHE A 42 -14.44 -4.78 -49.44
N PHE A 43 -14.97 -5.50 -48.51
CA PHE A 43 -15.22 -4.98 -47.18
C PHE A 43 -13.90 -5.06 -46.42
N GLY A 44 -13.23 -3.90 -46.33
CA GLY A 44 -12.09 -3.74 -45.45
C GLY A 44 -12.50 -4.00 -43.98
N LEU A 45 -12.21 -5.21 -43.51
CA LEU A 45 -12.12 -5.49 -42.09
C LEU A 45 -10.91 -4.69 -41.55
N PHE A 46 -11.14 -3.45 -41.16
CA PHE A 46 -10.30 -2.82 -40.15
C PHE A 46 -10.49 -3.61 -38.85
N GLY A 47 -9.81 -4.72 -38.76
CA GLY A 47 -9.53 -5.35 -37.51
C GLY A 47 -8.70 -4.36 -36.69
N ALA A 48 -9.34 -3.69 -35.72
CA ALA A 48 -8.61 -3.02 -34.66
C ALA A 48 -7.81 -4.12 -33.93
N SER A 49 -6.59 -4.34 -34.38
CA SER A 49 -5.58 -5.03 -33.60
C SER A 49 -5.43 -4.18 -32.32
N ARG A 50 -6.13 -4.57 -31.27
CA ARG A 50 -5.72 -4.17 -29.92
C ARG A 50 -4.31 -4.72 -29.81
N VAL A 51 -3.33 -3.83 -29.95
CA VAL A 51 -1.98 -4.10 -29.48
C VAL A 51 -2.17 -4.36 -27.99
N ARG A 52 -2.22 -5.62 -27.60
CA ARG A 52 -1.94 -6.00 -26.24
C ARG A 52 -0.50 -5.58 -26.05
N ALA A 53 -0.28 -4.49 -25.32
CA ALA A 53 1.03 -4.24 -24.77
C ALA A 53 1.39 -5.50 -24.00
N ASP A 54 2.42 -6.19 -24.44
CA ASP A 54 3.00 -7.34 -23.73
C ASP A 54 3.75 -6.67 -22.56
N PHE A 55 3.04 -6.41 -21.46
CA PHE A 55 3.64 -5.92 -20.23
C PHE A 55 4.47 -7.08 -19.69
N SER A 56 5.79 -6.96 -19.81
CA SER A 56 6.67 -7.84 -19.05
C SER A 56 6.49 -7.48 -17.57
N THR A 57 5.91 -8.40 -16.79
CA THR A 57 5.75 -8.24 -15.35
C THR A 57 7.13 -8.33 -14.69
N ASN A 58 7.56 -7.22 -14.09
CA ASN A 58 8.86 -7.09 -13.41
C ASN A 58 8.74 -6.36 -12.06
N GLY A 59 7.52 -6.05 -11.64
CA GLY A 59 7.21 -5.31 -10.42
C GLY A 59 7.29 -3.79 -10.55
N GLU A 60 7.59 -3.24 -11.75
CA GLU A 60 7.75 -1.81 -11.98
C GLU A 60 6.49 -1.22 -12.63
N VAL A 61 6.21 0.06 -12.38
CA VAL A 61 5.04 0.79 -12.92
C VAL A 61 5.46 2.19 -13.40
N ALA A 62 4.67 2.75 -14.29
CA ALA A 62 4.80 4.13 -14.77
C ALA A 62 6.21 4.47 -15.32
N GLY A 63 6.94 3.48 -15.84
CA GLY A 63 8.29 3.65 -16.35
C GLY A 63 9.35 3.94 -15.26
N LEU A 64 9.02 3.78 -13.98
CA LEU A 64 9.97 3.86 -12.88
C LEU A 64 10.87 2.61 -12.87
N ASN A 65 12.18 2.81 -12.64
CA ASN A 65 13.13 1.72 -12.55
C ASN A 65 13.47 1.42 -11.10
N ALA A 66 13.21 0.20 -10.67
CA ALA A 66 13.49 -0.23 -9.31
C ALA A 66 14.99 -0.50 -9.11
N GLN A 67 15.49 -0.12 -7.96
CA GLN A 67 16.81 -0.43 -7.47
C GLN A 67 16.73 -1.41 -6.30
N PHE A 68 17.86 -2.03 -5.97
CA PHE A 68 17.95 -2.95 -4.84
C PHE A 68 19.22 -2.66 -4.05
N MET A 69 19.10 -2.67 -2.72
CA MET A 69 20.24 -2.62 -1.81
C MET A 69 20.12 -3.69 -0.73
N ASN A 70 21.23 -4.07 -0.14
CA ASN A 70 21.22 -4.92 1.04
C ASN A 70 21.15 -4.05 2.29
N VAL A 71 20.12 -4.22 3.08
CA VAL A 71 19.88 -3.55 4.35
C VAL A 71 19.94 -4.60 5.46
N ASN A 72 21.06 -4.70 6.15
CA ASN A 72 21.31 -5.67 7.22
C ASN A 72 20.91 -7.12 6.87
N GLY A 73 21.21 -7.56 5.63
CA GLY A 73 20.90 -8.90 5.16
C GLY A 73 19.58 -9.01 4.39
N VAL A 74 18.71 -8.01 4.44
CA VAL A 74 17.46 -7.95 3.68
C VAL A 74 17.72 -7.26 2.35
N ARG A 75 17.46 -7.93 1.23
CA ARG A 75 17.50 -7.34 -0.10
C ARG A 75 16.24 -6.46 -0.28
N THR A 76 16.43 -5.15 -0.18
CA THR A 76 15.38 -4.14 -0.18
C THR A 76 15.23 -3.52 -1.57
N ARG A 77 14.02 -3.60 -2.14
CA ARG A 77 13.66 -2.90 -3.38
C ARG A 77 13.26 -1.47 -3.06
N TYR A 78 13.65 -0.52 -3.91
CA TYR A 78 13.22 0.87 -3.79
C TYR A 78 13.25 1.59 -5.14
N TYR A 79 12.49 2.69 -5.24
CA TYR A 79 12.64 3.68 -6.30
C TYR A 79 13.48 4.85 -5.80
N GLU A 80 14.24 5.45 -6.72
CA GLU A 80 15.04 6.64 -6.46
C GLU A 80 14.85 7.63 -7.60
N ALA A 81 14.61 8.90 -7.27
CA ALA A 81 14.41 9.95 -8.26
C ALA A 81 14.74 11.35 -7.71
N GLY A 82 15.16 12.25 -8.61
CA GLY A 82 15.42 13.65 -8.29
C GLY A 82 16.70 13.90 -7.54
N THR A 83 16.85 15.15 -7.11
CA THR A 83 18.00 15.65 -6.32
C THR A 83 17.48 16.73 -5.36
N GLY A 84 18.17 16.96 -4.27
CA GLY A 84 17.76 17.95 -3.28
C GLY A 84 17.77 17.38 -1.86
N GLU A 85 16.94 17.92 -0.97
CA GLU A 85 16.81 17.38 0.38
C GLU A 85 16.17 15.97 0.32
N PRO A 86 16.69 15.00 1.11
CA PRO A 86 16.25 13.61 1.00
C PRO A 86 14.83 13.43 1.59
N MET A 87 13.98 12.71 0.85
CA MET A 87 12.63 12.35 1.21
C MET A 87 12.42 10.85 1.08
N VAL A 88 11.79 10.22 2.07
CA VAL A 88 11.42 8.80 2.02
C VAL A 88 9.91 8.65 2.05
N LEU A 89 9.36 7.95 1.05
CA LEU A 89 7.93 7.66 0.92
C LEU A 89 7.67 6.22 1.37
N VAL A 90 6.88 6.05 2.42
CA VAL A 90 6.60 4.75 3.04
C VAL A 90 5.17 4.33 2.75
N HIS A 91 5.00 3.23 2.02
CA HIS A 91 3.69 2.72 1.65
C HIS A 91 3.00 1.97 2.80
N GLY A 92 1.70 1.90 2.74
CA GLY A 92 0.87 1.09 3.64
C GLY A 92 0.49 -0.27 3.08
N GLY A 93 -0.70 -0.72 3.44
CA GLY A 93 -1.20 -2.04 3.09
C GLY A 93 -0.69 -3.11 4.04
N ASP A 94 -0.78 -4.35 3.59
CA ASP A 94 -0.36 -5.54 4.33
C ASP A 94 0.98 -6.10 3.82
N LEU A 95 1.36 -7.26 4.34
CA LEU A 95 2.57 -7.99 3.94
C LEU A 95 2.29 -9.06 2.88
N SER A 96 1.17 -8.94 2.11
CA SER A 96 0.74 -9.95 1.13
C SER A 96 1.50 -9.93 -0.20
N GLY A 97 2.41 -8.97 -0.39
CA GLY A 97 3.15 -8.79 -1.65
C GLY A 97 2.43 -7.89 -2.67
N HIS A 98 1.12 -7.70 -2.61
CA HIS A 98 0.41 -6.72 -3.45
C HIS A 98 0.81 -5.29 -3.13
N SER A 99 1.04 -4.99 -1.85
CA SER A 99 1.42 -3.66 -1.35
C SER A 99 2.89 -3.39 -1.62
N SER A 100 3.21 -2.23 -2.17
CA SER A 100 4.57 -1.86 -2.55
C SER A 100 4.71 -0.35 -2.76
N ALA A 101 5.93 0.10 -2.98
CA ALA A 101 6.25 1.48 -3.36
C ALA A 101 5.59 1.94 -4.66
N ASN A 102 5.02 1.02 -5.47
CA ASN A 102 4.24 1.36 -6.67
C ASN A 102 3.06 2.29 -6.35
N ILE A 103 2.58 2.30 -5.10
CA ILE A 103 1.51 3.22 -4.67
C ILE A 103 1.91 4.70 -4.86
N TRP A 104 3.20 5.02 -4.79
CA TRP A 104 3.76 6.36 -4.94
C TRP A 104 4.10 6.76 -6.38
N SER A 105 3.75 5.92 -7.38
CA SER A 105 4.17 6.13 -8.77
C SER A 105 3.75 7.47 -9.38
N LYS A 106 2.67 8.07 -8.91
CA LYS A 106 2.20 9.39 -9.35
C LYS A 106 2.92 10.55 -8.66
N ASP A 107 3.36 10.33 -7.42
CA ASP A 107 3.94 11.36 -6.56
C ASP A 107 5.46 11.46 -6.72
N ILE A 108 6.14 10.33 -6.95
CA ILE A 108 7.61 10.29 -7.13
C ILE A 108 8.08 11.31 -8.18
N PRO A 109 7.55 11.35 -9.42
CA PRO A 109 8.02 12.32 -10.42
C PRO A 109 7.68 13.77 -10.07
N LEU A 110 6.67 14.01 -9.24
CA LEU A 110 6.31 15.35 -8.80
C LEU A 110 7.24 15.83 -7.68
N PHE A 111 7.44 15.04 -6.64
CA PHE A 111 8.40 15.34 -5.56
C PHE A 111 9.84 15.43 -6.06
N ALA A 112 10.24 14.60 -7.02
CA ALA A 112 11.57 14.58 -7.60
C ALA A 112 12.00 15.90 -8.27
N LYS A 113 11.06 16.82 -8.52
CA LYS A 113 11.37 18.17 -9.01
C LYS A 113 12.09 19.04 -7.97
N GLN A 114 11.97 18.71 -6.68
CA GLN A 114 12.50 19.50 -5.57
C GLN A 114 13.26 18.67 -4.52
N PHE A 115 13.00 17.37 -4.42
CA PHE A 115 13.57 16.47 -3.42
C PHE A 115 14.37 15.35 -4.07
N HIS A 116 15.27 14.76 -3.31
CA HIS A 116 15.87 13.46 -3.59
C HIS A 116 14.98 12.39 -2.96
N VAL A 117 14.14 11.75 -3.76
CA VAL A 117 13.06 10.86 -3.33
C VAL A 117 13.54 9.42 -3.32
N PHE A 118 13.26 8.73 -2.22
CA PHE A 118 13.42 7.29 -2.06
C PHE A 118 12.07 6.68 -1.66
N ALA A 119 11.66 5.64 -2.34
CA ALA A 119 10.42 4.93 -2.03
C ALA A 119 10.69 3.42 -1.94
N PRO A 120 11.04 2.91 -0.74
CA PRO A 120 11.27 1.48 -0.55
C PRO A 120 9.96 0.69 -0.44
N ASP A 121 10.01 -0.57 -0.89
CA ASP A 121 9.04 -1.56 -0.43
C ASP A 121 9.33 -1.86 1.06
N ALA A 122 8.30 -1.88 1.89
CA ALA A 122 8.42 -2.21 3.29
C ALA A 122 8.93 -3.64 3.50
N LEU A 123 9.45 -3.93 4.69
CA LEU A 123 9.90 -5.29 5.05
C LEU A 123 8.84 -6.33 4.73
N ALA A 124 9.23 -7.38 4.01
CA ALA A 124 8.37 -8.47 3.54
C ALA A 124 7.27 -8.09 2.53
N ALA A 125 7.11 -6.81 2.16
CA ALA A 125 6.16 -6.36 1.14
C ALA A 125 6.81 -6.26 -0.25
N GLY A 126 5.98 -6.15 -1.30
CA GLY A 126 6.44 -5.97 -2.67
C GLY A 126 7.54 -6.97 -3.05
N MET A 127 8.70 -6.46 -3.47
CA MET A 127 9.89 -7.26 -3.82
C MET A 127 11.03 -7.14 -2.79
N THR A 128 10.79 -6.53 -1.64
CA THR A 128 11.71 -6.58 -0.49
C THR A 128 11.63 -7.94 0.17
N ASP A 129 12.79 -8.54 0.49
CA ASP A 129 12.86 -9.88 1.09
C ASP A 129 12.21 -9.95 2.47
N ASN A 130 11.93 -11.16 2.91
CA ASN A 130 11.43 -11.46 4.24
C ASN A 130 12.53 -11.26 5.28
N PRO A 131 12.19 -10.90 6.54
CA PRO A 131 13.17 -10.86 7.63
C PRO A 131 13.68 -12.27 7.95
N ALA A 132 14.89 -12.32 8.54
CA ALA A 132 15.46 -13.55 9.01
C ALA A 132 14.74 -14.12 10.25
N ASP A 133 14.19 -13.25 11.09
CA ASP A 133 13.36 -13.62 12.25
C ASP A 133 11.88 -13.36 11.92
N ASP A 134 11.07 -14.40 11.98
CA ASP A 134 9.64 -14.30 11.73
C ASP A 134 8.91 -13.42 12.76
N ASN A 135 9.52 -13.15 13.92
CA ASN A 135 8.99 -12.19 14.89
C ASN A 135 9.02 -10.74 14.42
N ASP A 136 9.81 -10.43 13.37
CA ASP A 136 9.86 -9.09 12.78
C ASP A 136 8.75 -8.84 11.74
N LEU A 137 7.88 -9.85 11.47
CA LEU A 137 6.71 -9.68 10.60
C LEU A 137 5.59 -8.86 11.28
N ASN A 138 5.92 -7.67 11.76
CA ASN A 138 5.03 -6.75 12.45
C ASN A 138 5.43 -5.28 12.22
N ILE A 139 4.72 -4.34 12.88
CA ILE A 139 4.99 -2.90 12.71
C ILE A 139 6.37 -2.47 13.25
N GLN A 140 6.86 -3.07 14.34
CA GLN A 140 8.19 -2.74 14.87
C GLN A 140 9.29 -3.18 13.91
N GLY A 141 9.21 -4.39 13.36
CA GLY A 141 10.17 -4.83 12.34
C GLY A 141 10.17 -3.95 11.09
N GLN A 142 9.01 -3.39 10.70
CA GLN A 142 8.95 -2.40 9.62
C GLN A 142 9.63 -1.07 10.01
N VAL A 143 9.46 -0.61 11.25
CA VAL A 143 10.13 0.60 11.77
C VAL A 143 11.65 0.41 11.78
N ASP A 144 12.12 -0.70 12.33
CA ASP A 144 13.54 -1.03 12.46
C ASP A 144 14.20 -1.15 11.07
N HIS A 145 13.54 -1.86 10.14
CA HIS A 145 14.02 -1.98 8.77
C HIS A 145 14.04 -0.63 8.03
N MET A 146 13.04 0.21 8.22
CA MET A 146 13.02 1.54 7.62
C MET A 146 14.12 2.45 8.17
N TYR A 147 14.37 2.39 9.49
CA TYR A 147 15.51 3.07 10.10
C TYR A 147 16.85 2.63 9.49
N ASP A 148 17.05 1.32 9.38
CA ASP A 148 18.26 0.74 8.78
C ASP A 148 18.41 1.12 7.30
N PHE A 149 17.30 1.16 6.55
CA PHE A 149 17.29 1.64 5.17
C PHE A 149 17.76 3.10 5.07
N ILE A 150 17.20 4.00 5.88
CA ILE A 150 17.60 5.42 5.92
C ILE A 150 19.09 5.54 6.27
N ARG A 151 19.57 4.78 7.25
CA ARG A 151 20.98 4.75 7.63
C ARG A 151 21.89 4.26 6.49
N ALA A 152 21.43 3.25 5.73
CA ALA A 152 22.18 2.70 4.61
C ALA A 152 22.28 3.68 3.42
N LEU A 153 21.30 4.57 3.24
CA LEU A 153 21.35 5.63 2.22
C LEU A 153 22.44 6.67 2.47
N LYS A 154 22.87 6.89 3.73
CA LYS A 154 23.89 7.88 4.14
C LYS A 154 23.57 9.32 3.73
N VAL A 155 22.30 9.69 3.69
CA VAL A 155 21.82 11.01 3.26
C VAL A 155 21.55 11.98 4.41
N GLY A 156 21.79 11.55 5.66
CA GLY A 156 21.51 12.33 6.87
C GLY A 156 20.04 12.26 7.28
N MET A 157 19.50 13.36 7.81
CA MET A 157 18.09 13.43 8.20
C MET A 157 17.19 13.55 6.96
N VAL A 158 16.03 12.90 6.99
CA VAL A 158 15.08 12.82 5.86
C VAL A 158 13.72 13.43 6.22
N HIS A 159 12.99 13.89 5.20
CA HIS A 159 11.55 14.09 5.28
C HIS A 159 10.86 12.75 5.12
N LEU A 160 9.90 12.40 5.98
CA LEU A 160 9.18 11.15 5.93
C LEU A 160 7.72 11.37 5.55
N VAL A 161 7.25 10.65 4.56
CA VAL A 161 5.85 10.63 4.15
C VAL A 161 5.36 9.19 4.19
N GLY A 162 4.31 8.92 4.97
CA GLY A 162 3.78 7.57 5.08
C GLY A 162 2.26 7.54 4.97
N GLU A 163 1.71 6.58 4.21
CA GLU A 163 0.27 6.42 4.08
C GLU A 163 -0.20 5.16 4.82
N SER A 164 -1.41 5.21 5.39
CA SER A 164 -2.06 4.08 6.07
C SER A 164 -1.09 3.43 7.09
N ARG A 165 -0.77 2.14 6.98
CA ARG A 165 0.23 1.46 7.81
C ARG A 165 1.63 2.10 7.72
N GLY A 166 2.02 2.63 6.54
CA GLY A 166 3.25 3.41 6.37
C GLY A 166 3.24 4.70 7.18
N GLY A 167 2.06 5.33 7.37
CA GLY A 167 1.89 6.47 8.26
C GLY A 167 2.19 6.13 9.72
N ALA A 168 1.79 4.94 10.19
CA ALA A 168 2.20 4.45 11.50
C ALA A 168 3.71 4.17 11.56
N CYS A 169 4.28 3.58 10.50
CA CYS A 169 5.72 3.33 10.45
C CYS A 169 6.53 4.63 10.61
N VAL A 170 6.23 5.69 9.85
CA VAL A 170 6.94 6.98 9.97
C VAL A 170 6.69 7.67 11.31
N PHE A 171 5.49 7.51 11.89
CA PHE A 171 5.15 8.05 13.19
C PHE A 171 5.99 7.40 14.30
N PHE A 172 6.03 6.07 14.36
CA PHE A 172 6.82 5.35 15.38
C PHE A 172 8.32 5.47 15.14
N LEU A 173 8.76 5.60 13.89
CA LEU A 173 10.16 5.86 13.57
C LEU A 173 10.58 7.23 14.13
N ALA A 174 9.78 8.28 13.94
CA ALA A 174 10.06 9.60 14.49
C ALA A 174 10.08 9.64 16.02
N LEU A 175 9.31 8.77 16.68
CA LEU A 175 9.31 8.62 18.14
C LEU A 175 10.54 7.89 18.68
N GLN A 176 11.06 6.92 17.93
CA GLN A 176 12.16 6.05 18.33
C GLN A 176 13.51 6.58 17.86
N HIS A 177 13.55 7.20 16.68
CA HIS A 177 14.76 7.64 15.97
C HIS A 177 14.66 9.07 15.44
N PRO A 178 14.37 10.07 16.31
CA PRO A 178 14.22 11.47 15.88
C PRO A 178 15.48 12.04 15.23
N GLU A 179 16.67 11.43 15.47
CA GLU A 179 17.96 11.87 14.94
C GLU A 179 18.10 11.70 13.42
N VAL A 180 17.23 10.91 12.79
CA VAL A 180 17.21 10.74 11.33
C VAL A 180 16.02 11.42 10.66
N VAL A 181 15.16 12.12 11.41
CA VAL A 181 13.87 12.65 10.92
C VAL A 181 13.84 14.18 10.98
N ARG A 182 13.58 14.85 9.84
CA ARG A 182 13.34 16.31 9.79
C ARG A 182 11.91 16.66 10.17
N ASP A 183 10.97 16.00 9.54
CA ASP A 183 9.52 16.13 9.72
C ASP A 183 8.82 14.86 9.22
N ILE A 184 7.54 14.72 9.57
CA ILE A 184 6.72 13.60 9.12
C ILE A 184 5.39 14.08 8.54
N VAL A 185 4.94 13.38 7.50
CA VAL A 185 3.60 13.49 6.93
C VAL A 185 2.89 12.15 7.09
N ILE A 186 1.77 12.16 7.79
CA ILE A 186 0.94 10.98 8.08
C ILE A 186 -0.32 11.09 7.24
N VAL A 187 -0.50 10.17 6.28
CA VAL A 187 -1.61 10.20 5.32
C VAL A 187 -2.58 9.06 5.64
N ASP A 188 -3.85 9.41 5.89
CA ASP A 188 -4.97 8.47 6.08
C ASP A 188 -4.65 7.23 6.95
N SER A 189 -3.96 7.44 8.08
CA SER A 189 -3.45 6.38 8.94
C SER A 189 -4.21 6.24 10.26
N ASP A 190 -5.25 5.42 10.27
CA ASP A 190 -5.92 5.00 11.52
C ASP A 190 -4.98 4.16 12.40
N THR A 191 -4.05 3.45 11.77
CA THR A 191 -3.01 2.67 12.47
C THR A 191 -2.14 3.59 13.35
N ALA A 192 -1.89 4.84 12.92
CA ALA A 192 -1.20 5.84 13.72
C ALA A 192 -2.11 6.53 14.75
N ALA A 193 -3.43 6.49 14.58
CA ALA A 193 -4.37 7.17 15.49
C ALA A 193 -4.43 6.50 16.87
N PRO A 194 -4.69 7.27 17.96
CA PRO A 194 -4.70 6.74 19.34
C PRO A 194 -5.77 5.66 19.55
N ALA A 195 -6.92 5.81 18.91
CA ALA A 195 -7.97 4.82 18.85
C ALA A 195 -8.57 4.85 17.44
N SER A 196 -8.71 3.73 16.78
CA SER A 196 -9.44 3.64 15.53
C SER A 196 -10.94 3.52 15.83
N SER A 197 -11.76 4.43 15.28
CA SER A 197 -13.19 4.17 15.13
C SER A 197 -13.36 3.08 14.08
N ALA A 198 -14.37 2.22 14.24
CA ALA A 198 -14.64 1.17 13.27
C ALA A 198 -14.79 1.79 11.87
N ALA A 199 -13.97 1.34 10.93
CA ALA A 199 -14.15 1.64 9.52
C ALA A 199 -15.52 1.10 9.07
N ALA A 200 -16.21 1.84 8.23
CA ALA A 200 -17.28 1.24 7.46
C ALA A 200 -16.63 0.19 6.54
N GLU A 201 -17.18 -1.04 6.53
CA GLU A 201 -16.62 -2.15 5.78
C GLU A 201 -16.75 -1.92 4.26
N ALA A 202 -15.87 -1.07 3.72
CA ALA A 202 -15.82 -0.77 2.28
C ALA A 202 -15.57 -2.05 1.46
N SER A 203 -14.88 -3.03 2.06
CA SER A 203 -14.51 -4.29 1.43
C SER A 203 -15.56 -5.40 1.51
N ASP A 204 -16.63 -5.23 2.28
CA ASP A 204 -17.64 -6.31 2.48
C ASP A 204 -18.36 -6.76 1.20
N LYS A 205 -18.36 -5.92 0.19
CA LYS A 205 -18.95 -6.21 -1.13
C LYS A 205 -17.95 -6.83 -2.10
N CYS A 206 -16.69 -6.93 -1.71
CA CYS A 206 -15.65 -7.44 -2.58
C CYS A 206 -15.60 -8.98 -2.56
N PRO A 207 -15.23 -9.63 -3.70
CA PRO A 207 -15.01 -11.06 -3.71
C PRO A 207 -13.89 -11.43 -2.74
N LYS A 208 -13.99 -12.60 -2.11
CA LYS A 208 -12.95 -13.08 -1.18
C LYS A 208 -11.87 -13.89 -1.90
N ASP A 209 -12.18 -14.43 -3.06
CA ASP A 209 -11.28 -15.23 -3.89
C ASP A 209 -11.48 -14.89 -5.39
N PRO A 210 -10.42 -14.85 -6.20
CA PRO A 210 -9.02 -14.93 -5.74
C PRO A 210 -8.58 -13.67 -4.98
N GLU A 211 -7.59 -13.77 -4.11
CA GLU A 211 -7.09 -12.68 -3.26
C GLU A 211 -6.73 -11.40 -4.05
N SER A 212 -6.16 -11.56 -5.26
CA SER A 212 -5.85 -10.44 -6.14
C SER A 212 -7.08 -9.64 -6.59
N GLU A 213 -8.24 -10.30 -6.77
CA GLU A 213 -9.49 -9.62 -7.11
C GLU A 213 -10.11 -8.94 -5.87
N ALA A 214 -9.97 -9.56 -4.69
CA ALA A 214 -10.35 -8.97 -3.41
C ALA A 214 -9.54 -7.68 -3.16
N TRP A 215 -8.23 -7.73 -3.34
CA TRP A 215 -7.33 -6.60 -3.21
C TRP A 215 -7.68 -5.46 -4.18
N LYS A 216 -7.81 -5.77 -5.49
CA LYS A 216 -8.21 -4.79 -6.51
C LYS A 216 -9.54 -4.10 -6.15
N CYS A 217 -10.55 -4.90 -5.82
CA CYS A 217 -11.86 -4.39 -5.43
C CYS A 217 -11.77 -3.51 -4.18
N GLY A 218 -11.00 -3.91 -3.17
CA GLY A 218 -10.79 -3.14 -1.93
C GLY A 218 -10.17 -1.76 -2.19
N LEU A 219 -9.14 -1.68 -3.03
CA LEU A 219 -8.52 -0.41 -3.42
C LEU A 219 -9.48 0.51 -4.18
N LEU A 220 -10.23 -0.05 -5.14
CA LEU A 220 -11.22 0.72 -5.90
C LEU A 220 -12.36 1.22 -5.00
N ALA A 221 -12.83 0.40 -4.05
CA ALA A 221 -13.87 0.78 -3.09
C ALA A 221 -13.39 1.80 -2.04
N ALA A 222 -12.10 1.83 -1.75
CA ALA A 222 -11.48 2.77 -0.82
C ALA A 222 -11.19 4.15 -1.45
N SER A 223 -11.22 4.25 -2.78
CA SER A 223 -10.94 5.49 -3.53
C SER A 223 -12.23 6.22 -3.90
N SER A 224 -12.24 7.54 -3.78
CA SER A 224 -13.31 8.41 -4.30
C SER A 224 -13.19 8.62 -5.81
N LEU A 225 -11.98 8.49 -6.38
CA LEU A 225 -11.69 8.64 -7.81
C LEU A 225 -10.89 7.42 -8.33
N PRO A 226 -11.49 6.21 -8.32
CA PRO A 226 -10.77 4.97 -8.57
C PRO A 226 -10.09 4.92 -9.95
N ASP A 227 -10.77 5.37 -11.02
CA ASP A 227 -10.22 5.37 -12.38
C ASP A 227 -9.05 6.37 -12.54
N GLN A 228 -9.02 7.42 -11.71
CA GLN A 228 -7.90 8.36 -11.66
C GLN A 228 -6.76 7.84 -10.79
N ALA A 229 -7.08 7.15 -9.69
CA ALA A 229 -6.10 6.67 -8.74
C ALA A 229 -5.30 5.46 -9.27
N PHE A 230 -5.96 4.51 -9.94
CA PHE A 230 -5.40 3.20 -10.28
C PHE A 230 -5.61 2.86 -11.75
N ASP A 231 -4.65 2.16 -12.35
CA ASP A 231 -4.68 1.66 -13.72
C ASP A 231 -4.40 0.15 -13.76
N ASP A 232 -4.53 -0.45 -14.94
CA ASP A 232 -4.35 -1.88 -15.12
C ASP A 232 -2.89 -2.32 -14.90
N GLU A 233 -1.89 -1.47 -15.20
CA GLU A 233 -0.49 -1.76 -14.95
C GLU A 233 -0.22 -1.91 -13.44
N TYR A 234 -0.72 -0.99 -12.63
CA TYR A 234 -0.60 -1.05 -11.17
C TYR A 234 -1.14 -2.38 -10.61
N PHE A 235 -2.32 -2.80 -11.08
CA PHE A 235 -2.93 -4.06 -10.62
C PHE A 235 -2.19 -5.30 -11.14
N LEU A 236 -1.69 -5.26 -12.37
CA LEU A 236 -0.92 -6.36 -12.96
C LEU A 236 0.37 -6.60 -12.18
N GLU A 237 1.11 -5.53 -11.89
CA GLU A 237 2.38 -5.63 -11.19
C GLU A 237 2.20 -5.99 -9.71
N GLY A 238 1.16 -5.49 -9.03
CA GLY A 238 0.81 -5.93 -7.69
C GLY A 238 0.49 -7.43 -7.64
N LYS A 239 -0.31 -7.92 -8.59
CA LYS A 239 -0.60 -9.35 -8.71
C LYS A 239 0.67 -10.17 -8.95
N TYR A 240 1.57 -9.71 -9.82
CA TYR A 240 2.84 -10.38 -10.06
C TYR A 240 3.65 -10.51 -8.76
N MET A 241 3.78 -9.42 -7.99
CA MET A 241 4.53 -9.44 -6.74
C MET A 241 3.92 -10.34 -5.67
N SER A 242 2.58 -10.45 -5.62
CA SER A 242 1.91 -11.33 -4.67
C SER A 242 2.13 -12.82 -4.93
N LEU A 243 2.45 -13.17 -6.17
CA LEU A 243 2.74 -14.55 -6.59
C LEU A 243 4.22 -14.94 -6.46
N LEU A 244 5.07 -14.06 -5.94
CA LEU A 244 6.46 -14.38 -5.68
C LEU A 244 6.57 -15.38 -4.53
N PRO A 245 7.51 -16.36 -4.58
CA PRO A 245 7.66 -17.37 -3.52
C PRO A 245 7.80 -16.79 -2.12
N LYS A 246 8.49 -15.66 -1.99
CA LYS A 246 8.64 -14.94 -0.72
C LYS A 246 7.31 -14.43 -0.16
N SER A 247 6.39 -14.00 -1.03
CA SER A 247 5.07 -13.47 -0.63
C SER A 247 4.15 -14.60 -0.16
N GLU A 248 4.18 -15.74 -0.85
CA GLU A 248 3.48 -16.96 -0.42
C GLU A 248 4.01 -17.46 0.93
N GLU A 249 5.33 -17.43 1.12
CA GLU A 249 5.97 -17.78 2.40
C GLU A 249 5.51 -16.85 3.52
N THR A 250 5.52 -15.51 3.29
CA THR A 250 5.06 -14.53 4.27
C THR A 250 3.61 -14.76 4.66
N ALA A 251 2.72 -14.96 3.68
CA ALA A 251 1.31 -15.23 3.94
C ALA A 251 1.12 -16.51 4.79
N ALA A 252 1.88 -17.57 4.50
CA ALA A 252 1.87 -18.79 5.28
C ALA A 252 2.36 -18.58 6.72
N LYS A 253 3.46 -17.83 6.92
CA LYS A 253 4.01 -17.50 8.24
C LYS A 253 3.05 -16.66 9.07
N LEU A 254 2.45 -15.61 8.50
CA LEU A 254 1.44 -14.78 9.17
C LEU A 254 0.21 -15.59 9.58
N LYS A 255 -0.26 -16.47 8.70
CA LYS A 255 -1.36 -17.38 9.01
C LYS A 255 -1.01 -18.35 10.14
N ALA A 256 0.26 -18.72 10.28
CA ALA A 256 0.77 -19.55 11.38
C ALA A 256 1.00 -18.74 12.67
N GLY A 257 0.79 -17.43 12.69
CA GLY A 257 0.94 -16.57 13.87
C GLY A 257 2.32 -15.93 14.02
N ALA A 258 3.08 -15.79 12.93
CA ALA A 258 4.32 -15.02 12.93
C ALA A 258 4.10 -13.54 13.28
N GLY A 259 5.19 -12.84 13.67
CA GLY A 259 5.16 -11.44 14.08
C GLY A 259 4.89 -11.22 15.56
N GLY A 260 4.70 -12.29 16.32
CA GLY A 260 4.58 -12.24 17.77
C GLY A 260 3.38 -11.40 18.27
N GLU A 261 3.54 -10.83 19.46
CA GLU A 261 2.46 -10.08 20.12
C GLU A 261 2.03 -8.83 19.32
N LEU A 262 2.98 -8.13 18.69
CA LEU A 262 2.71 -6.91 17.93
C LEU A 262 1.99 -7.16 16.58
N ALA A 263 1.94 -8.40 16.12
CA ALA A 263 1.08 -8.79 14.99
C ALA A 263 -0.38 -8.99 15.41
N THR A 264 -0.68 -9.06 16.71
CA THR A 264 -2.06 -9.16 17.23
C THR A 264 -2.64 -7.75 17.47
N ALA A 265 -3.94 -7.57 17.22
CA ALA A 265 -4.62 -6.31 17.48
C ALA A 265 -4.48 -5.84 18.94
N ASN A 266 -4.58 -6.77 19.90
CA ASN A 266 -4.47 -6.44 21.33
C ASN A 266 -3.05 -6.02 21.71
N GLY A 267 -2.03 -6.73 21.24
CA GLY A 267 -0.62 -6.39 21.50
C GLY A 267 -0.24 -5.05 20.91
N PHE A 268 -0.60 -4.85 19.63
CA PHE A 268 -0.37 -3.57 18.96
C PHE A 268 -1.08 -2.39 19.64
N ASN A 269 -2.36 -2.54 19.97
CA ASN A 269 -3.11 -1.45 20.63
C ASN A 269 -2.54 -1.10 22.01
N ARG A 270 -2.07 -2.09 22.78
CA ARG A 270 -1.39 -1.86 24.07
C ARG A 270 -0.09 -1.09 23.86
N TRP A 271 0.78 -1.58 22.98
CA TRP A 271 2.04 -0.93 22.66
C TRP A 271 1.84 0.50 22.14
N LYS A 272 0.84 0.73 21.27
CA LYS A 272 0.47 2.06 20.80
C LYS A 272 0.01 2.98 21.93
N ALA A 273 -0.81 2.47 22.85
CA ALA A 273 -1.27 3.25 24.00
C ALA A 273 -0.13 3.72 24.93
N GLU A 274 0.91 2.89 25.10
CA GLU A 274 2.12 3.26 25.86
C GLU A 274 2.85 4.43 25.21
N TRP A 275 2.98 4.45 23.87
CA TRP A 275 3.56 5.58 23.16
C TRP A 275 2.74 6.86 23.32
N PHE A 276 1.41 6.80 23.19
CA PHE A 276 0.56 7.97 23.43
C PHE A 276 0.63 8.48 24.86
N ALA A 277 0.76 7.61 25.84
CA ALA A 277 0.99 8.01 27.24
C ALA A 277 2.32 8.76 27.41
N ARG A 278 3.40 8.30 26.74
CA ARG A 278 4.69 8.99 26.73
C ARG A 278 4.63 10.33 25.99
N ILE A 279 3.96 10.42 24.84
CA ILE A 279 3.74 11.69 24.13
C ILE A 279 3.06 12.70 25.04
N ALA A 280 1.98 12.30 25.71
CA ALA A 280 1.21 13.18 26.58
C ALA A 280 1.99 13.63 27.82
N LYS A 281 2.82 12.75 28.39
CA LYS A 281 3.56 13.01 29.64
C LYS A 281 4.91 13.68 29.42
N GLU A 282 5.64 13.25 28.39
CA GLU A 282 7.05 13.56 28.18
C GLU A 282 7.28 14.48 26.97
N GLY A 283 6.27 14.64 26.10
CA GLY A 283 6.39 15.44 24.86
C GLY A 283 7.46 14.90 23.92
N VAL A 284 7.60 13.57 23.81
CA VAL A 284 8.70 12.92 23.07
C VAL A 284 8.69 13.16 21.56
N LEU A 285 7.55 13.54 20.97
CA LEU A 285 7.44 13.84 19.55
C LEU A 285 7.65 15.35 19.32
N GLN A 286 8.85 15.73 18.92
CA GLN A 286 9.23 17.14 18.71
C GLN A 286 9.44 17.55 17.25
N VAL A 287 9.41 16.63 16.30
CA VAL A 287 9.50 16.96 14.87
C VAL A 287 8.20 17.62 14.39
N PRO A 288 8.24 18.47 13.33
CA PRO A 288 7.03 18.94 12.67
C PRO A 288 6.20 17.78 12.12
N VAL A 289 4.88 17.86 12.25
CA VAL A 289 3.95 16.81 11.83
C VAL A 289 2.86 17.41 10.95
N LEU A 290 2.66 16.86 9.76
CA LEU A 290 1.47 17.07 8.96
C LEU A 290 0.61 15.80 9.00
N ILE A 291 -0.64 15.95 9.39
CA ILE A 291 -1.69 14.94 9.26
C ILE A 291 -2.50 15.32 8.02
N TYR A 292 -2.53 14.42 7.02
CA TYR A 292 -3.23 14.66 5.76
C TYR A 292 -4.32 13.60 5.58
N TRP A 293 -5.56 14.03 5.29
CA TRP A 293 -6.68 13.09 5.33
C TRP A 293 -7.74 13.37 4.27
N GLY A 294 -8.20 12.28 3.60
CA GLY A 294 -9.38 12.32 2.72
C GLY A 294 -10.67 12.43 3.55
N LYS A 295 -11.57 13.36 3.21
CA LYS A 295 -12.84 13.52 3.95
C LYS A 295 -13.84 12.39 3.68
N ASP A 296 -13.73 11.75 2.54
CA ASP A 296 -14.61 10.66 2.11
C ASP A 296 -13.93 9.29 2.26
N ASP A 297 -12.88 9.19 3.11
CA ASP A 297 -12.15 7.95 3.36
C ASP A 297 -13.05 6.91 4.06
N PRO A 298 -13.41 5.80 3.38
CA PRO A 298 -14.25 4.77 3.96
C PRO A 298 -13.46 3.72 4.77
N VAL A 299 -12.12 3.73 4.68
CA VAL A 299 -11.22 2.80 5.37
C VAL A 299 -10.78 3.36 6.70
N SER A 300 -10.31 4.60 6.68
CA SER A 300 -9.85 5.35 7.86
C SER A 300 -10.71 6.60 8.04
N PRO A 301 -11.79 6.55 8.82
CA PRO A 301 -12.69 7.69 8.98
C PRO A 301 -11.95 8.97 9.41
N PRO A 302 -12.29 10.16 8.86
CA PRO A 302 -11.60 11.43 9.16
C PRO A 302 -11.56 11.80 10.66
N ALA A 303 -12.48 11.26 11.45
CA ALA A 303 -12.46 11.39 12.90
C ALA A 303 -11.20 10.82 13.54
N ASN A 304 -10.56 9.83 12.93
CA ASN A 304 -9.29 9.25 13.39
C ASN A 304 -8.13 10.24 13.19
N GLY A 305 -8.12 10.94 12.04
CA GLY A 305 -7.15 12.02 11.78
C GLY A 305 -7.29 13.20 12.76
N GLN A 306 -8.53 13.60 13.07
CA GLN A 306 -8.79 14.62 14.08
C GLN A 306 -8.36 14.17 15.48
N ALA A 307 -8.64 12.93 15.87
CA ALA A 307 -8.21 12.37 17.14
C ALA A 307 -6.68 12.30 17.26
N LEU A 308 -5.98 11.99 16.18
CA LEU A 308 -4.52 12.02 16.12
C LEU A 308 -4.01 13.45 16.31
N TYR A 309 -4.57 14.42 15.57
CA TYR A 309 -4.24 15.83 15.72
C TYR A 309 -4.45 16.30 17.17
N ASP A 310 -5.61 16.04 17.75
CA ASP A 310 -5.96 16.47 19.11
C ASP A 310 -5.03 15.85 20.17
N ALA A 311 -4.56 14.62 19.94
CA ALA A 311 -3.61 13.97 20.83
C ALA A 311 -2.22 14.61 20.75
N LEU A 312 -1.72 14.88 19.55
CA LEU A 312 -0.36 15.37 19.32
C LEU A 312 -0.22 16.87 19.57
N ALA A 313 -1.20 17.69 19.20
CA ALA A 313 -1.16 19.15 19.32
C ALA A 313 -1.09 19.63 20.78
N LYS A 314 -1.43 18.79 21.76
CA LYS A 314 -1.32 19.10 23.19
C LYS A 314 0.12 19.31 23.66
N SER A 315 1.07 18.62 23.02
CA SER A 315 2.49 18.64 23.43
C SER A 315 3.43 19.09 22.31
N ASN A 316 2.95 19.19 21.07
CA ASN A 316 3.75 19.62 19.93
C ASN A 316 3.01 20.72 19.13
N PRO A 317 3.42 22.00 19.23
CA PRO A 317 2.78 23.11 18.53
C PRO A 317 3.03 23.12 17.01
N ARG A 318 3.93 22.25 16.52
CA ARG A 318 4.27 22.12 15.10
C ARG A 318 3.44 21.05 14.38
N VAL A 319 2.35 20.57 14.98
CA VAL A 319 1.38 19.67 14.34
C VAL A 319 0.39 20.49 13.52
N ARG A 320 0.14 20.03 12.30
CA ARG A 320 -0.87 20.57 11.39
C ARG A 320 -1.78 19.46 10.89
N ILE A 321 -3.00 19.82 10.52
CA ILE A 321 -3.93 18.89 9.85
C ILE A 321 -4.48 19.55 8.59
N ILE A 322 -4.50 18.81 7.50
CA ILE A 322 -5.16 19.15 6.25
C ILE A 322 -6.16 18.05 5.94
N THR A 323 -7.40 18.42 5.63
CA THR A 323 -8.40 17.48 5.15
C THR A 323 -8.82 17.86 3.74
N LEU A 324 -8.84 16.88 2.82
CA LEU A 324 -9.13 17.09 1.41
C LEU A 324 -10.56 16.66 1.08
N ASP A 325 -11.38 17.58 0.56
CA ASP A 325 -12.74 17.30 0.11
C ASP A 325 -12.73 16.35 -1.08
N LYS A 326 -13.68 15.45 -1.13
CA LYS A 326 -13.89 14.48 -2.23
C LYS A 326 -12.73 13.50 -2.42
N ALA A 327 -11.85 13.36 -1.46
CA ALA A 327 -10.77 12.38 -1.45
C ALA A 327 -11.12 11.19 -0.54
N GLY A 328 -10.86 9.98 -1.05
CA GLY A 328 -10.96 8.74 -0.30
C GLY A 328 -9.66 8.42 0.44
N HIS A 329 -9.33 7.13 0.54
CA HIS A 329 -8.15 6.63 1.28
C HIS A 329 -6.81 6.92 0.60
N PHE A 330 -6.83 7.39 -0.64
CA PHE A 330 -5.62 7.65 -1.43
C PHE A 330 -5.56 9.08 -1.98
N PRO A 331 -5.66 10.13 -1.13
CA PRO A 331 -5.70 11.53 -1.57
C PRO A 331 -4.48 11.91 -2.44
N PHE A 332 -3.32 11.31 -2.19
CA PHE A 332 -2.09 11.50 -2.94
C PHE A 332 -2.15 10.90 -4.36
N ARG A 333 -2.94 9.85 -4.59
CA ARG A 333 -3.17 9.30 -5.93
C ARG A 333 -4.35 9.92 -6.65
N GLU A 334 -5.35 10.36 -5.89
CA GLU A 334 -6.56 10.99 -6.40
C GLU A 334 -6.33 12.45 -6.79
N PHE A 335 -5.43 13.15 -6.08
CA PHE A 335 -5.08 14.56 -6.31
C PHE A 335 -3.57 14.78 -6.14
N PRO A 336 -2.71 14.15 -6.97
CA PRO A 336 -1.28 14.09 -6.73
C PRO A 336 -0.60 15.45 -6.74
N GLU A 337 -0.96 16.37 -7.66
CA GLU A 337 -0.38 17.71 -7.71
C GLU A 337 -0.70 18.50 -6.44
N LYS A 338 -1.97 18.46 -6.00
CA LYS A 338 -2.39 19.15 -4.78
C LYS A 338 -1.71 18.60 -3.53
N PHE A 339 -1.60 17.28 -3.43
CA PHE A 339 -0.93 16.62 -2.33
C PHE A 339 0.55 17.03 -2.25
N VAL A 340 1.25 16.97 -3.37
CA VAL A 340 2.67 17.36 -3.45
C VAL A 340 2.89 18.83 -3.11
N ASP A 341 2.02 19.72 -3.59
CA ASP A 341 2.07 21.16 -3.28
C ASP A 341 1.83 21.43 -1.80
N ASP A 342 0.84 20.79 -1.18
CA ASP A 342 0.53 20.95 0.24
C ASP A 342 1.68 20.43 1.13
N VAL A 343 2.23 19.24 0.83
CA VAL A 343 3.37 18.67 1.56
C VAL A 343 4.61 19.53 1.42
N THR A 344 4.92 19.97 0.19
CA THR A 344 6.07 20.85 -0.06
C THR A 344 5.95 22.17 0.70
N SER A 345 4.75 22.76 0.70
CA SER A 345 4.47 24.00 1.45
C SER A 345 4.63 23.81 2.95
N PHE A 346 4.17 22.68 3.50
CA PHE A 346 4.38 22.34 4.91
C PHE A 346 5.87 22.22 5.25
N ILE A 347 6.65 21.50 4.46
CA ILE A 347 8.09 21.33 4.68
C ILE A 347 8.82 22.68 4.67
N GLN A 348 8.51 23.56 3.71
CA GLN A 348 9.10 24.91 3.62
C GLN A 348 8.77 25.77 4.83
N GLN A 349 7.52 25.71 5.30
CA GLN A 349 7.09 26.43 6.53
C GLN A 349 7.78 25.88 7.78
N ALA A 350 7.87 24.55 7.92
CA ALA A 350 8.54 23.91 9.04
C ALA A 350 10.03 24.28 9.11
N LYS A 351 10.70 24.34 7.96
CA LYS A 351 12.11 24.77 7.86
C LYS A 351 12.27 26.23 8.30
N SER A 352 11.44 27.12 7.78
CA SER A 352 11.47 28.56 8.13
C SER A 352 11.27 28.79 9.63
N GLN A 353 10.40 28.00 10.30
CA GLN A 353 10.19 28.08 11.74
C GLN A 353 11.43 27.59 12.51
N THR A 354 12.04 26.50 12.08
CA THR A 354 13.25 25.95 12.73
C THR A 354 14.43 26.94 12.63
N ASP A 355 14.61 27.60 11.47
CA ASP A 355 15.64 28.61 11.26
C ASP A 355 15.41 29.86 12.12
N ALA A 356 14.15 30.27 12.31
CA ALA A 356 13.79 31.39 13.16
C ALA A 356 14.00 31.09 14.66
N ASP A 357 13.77 29.86 15.09
CA ASP A 357 13.99 29.41 16.47
C ASP A 357 15.49 29.21 16.79
N ASN A 358 16.34 29.02 15.77
CA ASN A 358 17.80 28.83 15.93
C ASN A 358 18.64 29.70 14.98
N PRO A 359 18.64 31.02 15.14
CA PRO A 359 19.29 31.98 14.21
C PRO A 359 20.80 31.83 14.10
N GLN A 360 21.43 31.03 14.96
CA GLN A 360 22.92 30.84 14.92
C GLN A 360 23.38 29.82 13.86
N VAL A 361 22.51 29.00 13.31
CA VAL A 361 22.86 27.99 12.28
C VAL A 361 22.91 28.60 10.87
N SER A 362 22.19 29.69 10.63
CA SER A 362 22.08 30.37 9.32
C SER A 362 23.27 31.28 8.95
N SER A 363 24.23 31.50 9.87
CA SER A 363 25.33 32.48 9.67
C SER A 363 26.69 31.89 9.28
N ASN A 364 26.77 30.60 8.93
CA ASN A 364 28.01 30.02 8.43
C ASN A 364 27.90 29.80 6.90
N PRO A 365 28.34 30.75 6.07
CA PRO A 365 28.56 30.46 4.64
C PRO A 365 29.76 29.51 4.57
N SER A 366 29.52 28.34 3.99
CA SER A 366 30.52 27.35 3.64
C SER A 366 31.80 27.98 3.05
N ASN A 367 32.90 27.81 3.78
CA ASN A 367 34.24 27.91 3.21
C ASN A 367 34.63 26.56 2.60
#